data_d713f37a2965ef19b2151e33eb71d486
#
_entry.id   d713f37a2965ef19b2151e33eb71d486
#
_cell.length_a   1.000
_cell.length_b   1.000
_cell.length_c   1.000
_cell.angle_alpha   90.00
_cell.angle_beta   90.00
_cell.angle_gamma   90.00
#
_symmetry.space_group_name_H-M   'P 1'
#
loop_
_entity.id
_entity.type
_entity.pdbx_description
1 polymer ?
#
loop_
_entity_poly.entity_id
_entity_poly.type
_entity_poly.pdbx_seq_one_letter_code
_entity_poly.pdbx_strand_id
1 'polypeptide(L)'
;KVNHFISTGERWTVELERTSHFEQNHAFQSGAVVSLFLGQDEKDSSTQGVISFIRDNKMRIVINDDELPDWIGDGKLGVNLLFDEGSYREMHKALKEVLNAEHGRLADLREIFYSAKEPSFKDGFEFQSVNLNDSQNKALTNIFNAQDVAIIHGPPGTGKTTTLVNAIKEVVKNERQVMVCAQSNAAVDLLVEKLDSFGLDVLRLGHPARLTPEVIENSLDVKISKHGYFKE
;
A
#
# COMPACT_ATOMS: atom_id res chain seq x y z
N LYS A 1 -27.74 8.29 -4.26
CA LYS A 1 -28.15 9.31 -3.26
C LYS A 1 -27.05 9.44 -2.22
N VAL A 2 -26.74 10.66 -1.84
CA VAL A 2 -25.81 10.94 -0.74
C VAL A 2 -26.54 10.70 0.59
N ASN A 3 -25.91 9.97 1.49
CA ASN A 3 -26.45 9.73 2.84
C ASN A 3 -25.74 10.60 3.88
N HIS A 4 -24.41 10.63 3.85
CA HIS A 4 -23.60 11.34 4.84
C HIS A 4 -22.33 11.91 4.21
N PHE A 5 -21.87 13.01 4.82
CA PHE A 5 -20.52 13.53 4.66
C PHE A 5 -19.79 13.35 5.99
N ILE A 6 -18.60 12.78 5.94
CA ILE A 6 -17.75 12.58 7.11
C ILE A 6 -16.41 13.24 6.81
N SER A 7 -16.00 14.19 7.63
CA SER A 7 -14.63 14.70 7.60
C SER A 7 -13.77 13.85 8.53
N THR A 8 -12.72 13.26 7.98
CA THR A 8 -11.75 12.50 8.77
C THR A 8 -10.37 13.10 8.53
N GLY A 9 -9.90 13.91 9.47
CA GLY A 9 -8.70 14.72 9.29
C GLY A 9 -8.92 15.80 8.23
N GLU A 10 -8.01 15.94 7.27
CA GLU A 10 -8.09 16.91 6.17
C GLU A 10 -8.87 16.41 4.95
N ARG A 11 -9.52 15.24 5.02
CA ARG A 11 -10.17 14.62 3.86
C ARG A 11 -11.66 14.40 4.07
N TRP A 12 -12.40 14.53 2.96
CA TRP A 12 -13.83 14.31 2.92
C TRP A 12 -14.19 12.90 2.45
N THR A 13 -15.08 12.26 3.18
CA THR A 13 -15.67 10.96 2.82
C THR A 13 -17.15 11.14 2.52
N VAL A 14 -17.56 10.69 1.35
CA VAL A 14 -18.97 10.73 0.89
C VAL A 14 -19.53 9.33 0.95
N GLU A 15 -20.60 9.12 1.71
CA GLU A 15 -21.35 7.87 1.70
C GLU A 15 -22.50 7.97 0.70
N LEU A 16 -22.48 7.10 -0.28
CA LEU A 16 -23.50 6.96 -1.32
C LEU A 16 -24.33 5.71 -1.10
N GLU A 17 -25.63 5.82 -1.40
CA GLU A 17 -26.53 4.69 -1.46
C GLU A 17 -27.11 4.55 -2.87
N ARG A 18 -27.08 3.32 -3.38
CA ARG A 18 -27.64 2.98 -4.68
C ARG A 18 -29.15 3.06 -4.63
N THR A 19 -29.76 3.76 -5.59
CA THR A 19 -31.21 4.01 -5.65
C THR A 19 -31.93 3.28 -6.79
N SER A 20 -31.18 2.62 -7.67
CA SER A 20 -31.74 1.90 -8.83
C SER A 20 -30.80 0.78 -9.29
N HIS A 21 -31.32 -0.13 -10.12
CA HIS A 21 -30.56 -1.23 -10.74
C HIS A 21 -29.89 -2.18 -9.70
N PHE A 22 -30.59 -2.49 -8.62
CA PHE A 22 -30.08 -3.29 -7.50
C PHE A 22 -29.60 -4.69 -7.91
N GLU A 23 -30.16 -5.27 -8.96
CA GLU A 23 -29.83 -6.61 -9.46
C GLU A 23 -28.62 -6.66 -10.41
N GLN A 24 -28.11 -5.49 -10.83
CA GLN A 24 -26.96 -5.44 -11.73
C GLN A 24 -25.66 -5.56 -10.95
N ASN A 25 -24.82 -6.50 -11.33
CA ASN A 25 -23.46 -6.60 -10.82
C ASN A 25 -22.65 -5.37 -11.26
N HIS A 26 -21.76 -4.91 -10.41
CA HIS A 26 -20.82 -3.83 -10.68
C HIS A 26 -19.38 -4.27 -10.45
N ALA A 27 -18.45 -3.61 -11.12
CA ALA A 27 -17.02 -3.89 -11.02
C ALA A 27 -16.32 -3.06 -9.90
N PHE A 28 -17.06 -2.30 -9.11
CA PHE A 28 -16.48 -1.48 -8.04
C PHE A 28 -15.93 -2.37 -6.92
N GLN A 29 -14.71 -2.01 -6.46
CA GLN A 29 -14.02 -2.67 -5.36
C GLN A 29 -13.41 -1.62 -4.43
N SER A 30 -13.22 -1.96 -3.16
CA SER A 30 -12.48 -1.11 -2.22
C SER A 30 -11.05 -0.89 -2.73
N GLY A 31 -10.57 0.35 -2.63
CA GLY A 31 -9.28 0.77 -3.17
C GLY A 31 -9.30 1.23 -4.64
N ALA A 32 -10.41 1.06 -5.36
CA ALA A 32 -10.53 1.52 -6.75
C ALA A 32 -10.63 3.05 -6.82
N VAL A 33 -9.99 3.63 -7.85
CA VAL A 33 -10.11 5.06 -8.16
C VAL A 33 -11.39 5.27 -8.96
N VAL A 34 -12.15 6.28 -8.59
CA VAL A 34 -13.43 6.61 -9.22
C VAL A 34 -13.57 8.11 -9.48
N SER A 35 -14.38 8.45 -10.48
CA SER A 35 -14.92 9.79 -10.67
C SER A 35 -16.35 9.82 -10.11
N LEU A 36 -16.61 10.80 -9.27
CA LEU A 36 -17.94 11.15 -8.77
C LEU A 36 -18.41 12.38 -9.51
N PHE A 37 -19.61 12.37 -10.09
CA PHE A 37 -20.12 13.45 -10.93
C PHE A 37 -21.61 13.70 -10.73
N LEU A 38 -22.05 14.92 -11.07
CA LEU A 38 -23.45 15.32 -10.99
C LEU A 38 -24.17 15.06 -12.32
N GLY A 39 -25.34 14.44 -12.24
CA GLY A 39 -26.23 14.25 -13.41
C GLY A 39 -25.84 13.06 -14.28
N GLN A 40 -25.89 13.25 -15.60
CA GLN A 40 -25.62 12.21 -16.60
C GLN A 40 -24.30 12.41 -17.34
N ASP A 41 -23.67 13.55 -17.21
CA ASP A 41 -22.43 13.87 -17.92
C ASP A 41 -21.30 14.26 -16.94
N GLU A 42 -20.15 13.62 -17.11
CA GLU A 42 -18.95 13.83 -16.30
C GLU A 42 -18.26 15.18 -16.57
N LYS A 43 -18.65 15.88 -17.64
CA LYS A 43 -17.92 17.04 -18.17
C LYS A 43 -18.10 18.32 -17.37
N ASP A 44 -19.24 18.49 -16.71
CA ASP A 44 -19.60 19.80 -16.13
C ASP A 44 -19.28 19.87 -14.62
N SER A 45 -19.34 18.77 -13.90
CA SER A 45 -19.09 18.74 -12.45
C SER A 45 -18.63 17.34 -12.02
N SER A 46 -17.33 17.15 -11.87
CA SER A 46 -16.77 15.89 -11.40
C SER A 46 -15.62 16.09 -10.43
N THR A 47 -15.45 15.15 -9.52
CA THR A 47 -14.30 15.03 -8.62
C THR A 47 -13.81 13.59 -8.56
N GLN A 48 -12.54 13.40 -8.26
CA GLN A 48 -11.95 12.08 -8.14
C GLN A 48 -11.87 11.65 -6.68
N GLY A 49 -11.99 10.35 -6.46
CA GLY A 49 -11.84 9.77 -5.14
C GLY A 49 -11.47 8.30 -5.18
N VAL A 50 -11.30 7.73 -4.01
CA VAL A 50 -11.00 6.31 -3.82
C VAL A 50 -12.11 5.66 -3.01
N ILE A 51 -12.59 4.51 -3.46
CA ILE A 51 -13.57 3.72 -2.71
C ILE A 51 -12.90 3.16 -1.46
N SER A 52 -13.32 3.61 -0.28
CA SER A 52 -12.84 3.07 1.00
C SER A 52 -13.65 1.88 1.49
N PHE A 53 -14.94 1.85 1.12
CA PHE A 53 -15.86 0.80 1.53
C PHE A 53 -16.94 0.60 0.48
N ILE A 54 -17.28 -0.67 0.23
CA ILE A 54 -18.44 -1.04 -0.58
C ILE A 54 -19.05 -2.32 -0.03
N ARG A 55 -20.34 -2.28 0.26
CA ARG A 55 -21.11 -3.45 0.69
C ARG A 55 -22.58 -3.23 0.41
N ASP A 56 -23.23 -4.25 -0.13
CA ASP A 56 -24.64 -4.21 -0.51
C ASP A 56 -24.93 -3.01 -1.45
N ASN A 57 -25.76 -2.09 -1.00
CA ASN A 57 -26.14 -0.90 -1.76
C ASN A 57 -25.39 0.38 -1.32
N LYS A 58 -24.39 0.26 -0.44
CA LYS A 58 -23.64 1.39 0.12
C LYS A 58 -22.20 1.41 -0.35
N MET A 59 -21.72 2.61 -0.63
CA MET A 59 -20.33 2.87 -1.02
C MET A 59 -19.85 4.12 -0.29
N ARG A 60 -18.61 4.08 0.20
CA ARG A 60 -17.91 5.26 0.72
C ARG A 60 -16.76 5.60 -0.19
N ILE A 61 -16.69 6.86 -0.57
CA ILE A 61 -15.64 7.41 -1.42
C ILE A 61 -14.92 8.51 -0.63
N VAL A 62 -13.62 8.37 -0.47
CA VAL A 62 -12.75 9.43 0.03
C VAL A 62 -12.37 10.30 -1.14
N ILE A 63 -12.72 11.58 -1.08
CA ILE A 63 -12.44 12.57 -2.12
C ILE A 63 -10.97 12.95 -2.05
N ASN A 64 -10.36 13.15 -3.23
CA ASN A 64 -8.96 13.53 -3.33
C ASN A 64 -8.73 15.04 -3.13
N ASP A 65 -9.77 15.84 -3.37
CA ASP A 65 -9.72 17.29 -3.22
C ASP A 65 -9.79 17.68 -1.73
N ASP A 66 -9.13 18.78 -1.37
CA ASP A 66 -9.09 19.30 0.00
C ASP A 66 -10.45 19.87 0.43
N GLU A 67 -11.24 20.35 -0.53
CA GLU A 67 -12.57 20.88 -0.30
C GLU A 67 -13.64 20.00 -0.95
N LEU A 68 -14.79 19.89 -0.27
CA LEU A 68 -15.94 19.18 -0.81
C LEU A 68 -16.61 20.07 -1.88
N PRO A 69 -16.79 19.59 -3.13
CA PRO A 69 -17.47 20.37 -4.15
C PRO A 69 -18.91 20.72 -3.76
N ASP A 70 -19.33 21.98 -3.99
CA ASP A 70 -20.66 22.49 -3.60
C ASP A 70 -21.80 21.67 -4.16
N TRP A 71 -21.64 21.13 -5.38
CA TRP A 71 -22.67 20.35 -6.08
C TRP A 71 -22.87 18.94 -5.51
N ILE A 72 -22.02 18.45 -4.62
CA ILE A 72 -22.03 17.04 -4.18
C ILE A 72 -23.31 16.69 -3.36
N GLY A 73 -23.97 17.70 -2.79
CA GLY A 73 -25.27 17.57 -2.11
C GLY A 73 -26.48 17.60 -3.03
N ASP A 74 -26.29 17.99 -4.30
CA ASP A 74 -27.38 18.31 -5.21
C ASP A 74 -27.67 17.18 -6.21
N GLY A 75 -28.89 16.73 -6.26
CA GLY A 75 -29.39 15.86 -7.30
C GLY A 75 -28.93 14.41 -7.25
N LYS A 76 -28.83 13.79 -8.43
CA LYS A 76 -28.40 12.40 -8.62
C LYS A 76 -26.92 12.39 -9.00
N LEU A 77 -26.14 11.67 -8.20
CA LEU A 77 -24.72 11.49 -8.47
C LEU A 77 -24.48 10.18 -9.24
N GLY A 78 -23.54 10.23 -10.18
CA GLY A 78 -22.99 9.09 -10.87
C GLY A 78 -21.59 8.75 -10.35
N VAL A 79 -21.19 7.50 -10.51
CA VAL A 79 -19.85 7.03 -10.18
C VAL A 79 -19.31 6.24 -11.35
N ASN A 80 -18.17 6.65 -11.90
CA ASN A 80 -17.44 5.90 -12.92
C ASN A 80 -16.14 5.35 -12.36
N LEU A 81 -15.80 4.12 -12.76
CA LEU A 81 -14.52 3.54 -12.46
C LEU A 81 -13.45 4.20 -13.33
N LEU A 82 -12.41 4.73 -12.71
CA LEU A 82 -11.27 5.27 -13.42
C LEU A 82 -10.13 4.25 -13.48
N PHE A 83 -9.34 4.35 -14.55
CA PHE A 83 -8.08 3.65 -14.64
C PHE A 83 -7.03 4.36 -13.76
N ASP A 84 -6.29 3.61 -12.95
CA ASP A 84 -5.23 4.18 -12.09
C ASP A 84 -3.97 4.51 -12.92
N GLU A 85 -4.09 5.56 -13.76
CA GLU A 85 -2.97 6.03 -14.59
C GLU A 85 -1.78 6.52 -13.75
N GLY A 86 -2.04 6.99 -12.52
CA GLY A 86 -1.01 7.47 -11.61
C GLY A 86 0.04 6.40 -11.30
N SER A 87 -0.41 5.22 -10.90
CA SER A 87 0.49 4.09 -10.60
C SER A 87 1.32 3.67 -11.81
N TYR A 88 0.73 3.62 -13.00
CA TYR A 88 1.47 3.28 -14.22
C TYR A 88 2.48 4.36 -14.61
N ARG A 89 2.17 5.62 -14.41
CA ARG A 89 3.09 6.74 -14.65
C ARG A 89 4.31 6.68 -13.75
N GLU A 90 4.09 6.41 -12.45
CA GLU A 90 5.20 6.26 -11.49
C GLU A 90 6.06 5.03 -11.79
N MET A 91 5.46 3.89 -12.16
CA MET A 91 6.20 2.72 -12.61
C MET A 91 7.06 3.02 -13.85
N HIS A 92 6.49 3.73 -14.84
CA HIS A 92 7.22 4.13 -16.05
C HIS A 92 8.38 5.08 -15.73
N LYS A 93 8.17 6.03 -14.82
CA LYS A 93 9.23 6.93 -14.34
C LYS A 93 10.34 6.15 -13.67
N ALA A 94 10.02 5.23 -12.75
CA ALA A 94 11.01 4.39 -12.08
C ALA A 94 11.83 3.55 -13.07
N LEU A 95 11.17 2.95 -14.08
CA LEU A 95 11.88 2.22 -15.12
C LEU A 95 12.83 3.11 -15.94
N LYS A 96 12.43 4.34 -16.26
CA LYS A 96 13.31 5.30 -16.93
C LYS A 96 14.51 5.68 -16.06
N GLU A 97 14.32 5.88 -14.77
CA GLU A 97 15.41 6.15 -13.82
C GLU A 97 16.42 5.00 -13.80
N VAL A 98 15.93 3.75 -13.72
CA VAL A 98 16.80 2.55 -13.78
C VAL A 98 17.56 2.46 -15.09
N LEU A 99 16.89 2.70 -16.22
CA LEU A 99 17.53 2.63 -17.54
C LEU A 99 18.63 3.70 -17.72
N ASN A 100 18.39 4.90 -17.22
CA ASN A 100 19.28 6.04 -17.37
C ASN A 100 20.36 6.13 -16.28
N ALA A 101 20.35 5.24 -15.29
CA ALA A 101 21.38 5.21 -14.25
C ALA A 101 22.72 4.79 -14.86
N GLU A 102 23.65 5.73 -14.97
CA GLU A 102 25.00 5.46 -15.52
C GLU A 102 25.96 4.95 -14.44
N HIS A 103 25.79 5.42 -13.21
CA HIS A 103 26.68 5.11 -12.09
C HIS A 103 25.91 4.92 -10.78
N GLY A 104 26.58 4.33 -9.79
CA GLY A 104 26.08 4.18 -8.43
C GLY A 104 25.24 2.92 -8.23
N ARG A 105 24.65 2.82 -7.04
CA ARG A 105 24.00 1.59 -6.59
C ARG A 105 22.85 1.12 -7.48
N LEU A 106 22.09 2.04 -8.07
CA LEU A 106 20.98 1.70 -8.96
C LEU A 106 21.49 1.05 -10.25
N ALA A 107 22.57 1.59 -10.83
CA ALA A 107 23.21 0.99 -12.01
C ALA A 107 23.78 -0.40 -11.68
N ASP A 108 24.50 -0.54 -10.55
CA ASP A 108 25.02 -1.83 -10.10
C ASP A 108 23.92 -2.89 -9.94
N LEU A 109 22.81 -2.55 -9.29
CA LEU A 109 21.69 -3.46 -9.12
C LEU A 109 21.04 -3.83 -10.45
N ARG A 110 20.91 -2.88 -11.37
CA ARG A 110 20.44 -3.18 -12.73
C ARG A 110 21.31 -4.24 -13.40
N GLU A 111 22.63 -4.08 -13.39
CA GLU A 111 23.57 -5.03 -14.00
C GLU A 111 23.46 -6.43 -13.36
N ILE A 112 23.26 -6.48 -12.03
CA ILE A 112 23.05 -7.75 -11.30
C ILE A 112 21.75 -8.42 -11.75
N PHE A 113 20.63 -7.66 -11.83
CA PHE A 113 19.34 -8.22 -12.27
C PHE A 113 19.34 -8.68 -13.73
N TYR A 114 20.14 -8.07 -14.59
CA TYR A 114 20.36 -8.51 -15.98
C TYR A 114 21.48 -9.54 -16.13
N SER A 115 22.01 -10.07 -15.04
CA SER A 115 23.11 -11.06 -15.04
C SER A 115 24.39 -10.59 -15.74
N ALA A 116 24.59 -9.27 -15.84
CA ALA A 116 25.83 -8.67 -16.35
C ALA A 116 26.90 -8.52 -15.25
N LYS A 117 26.48 -8.58 -13.98
CA LYS A 117 27.35 -8.53 -12.79
C LYS A 117 26.87 -9.56 -11.79
N GLU A 118 27.80 -10.30 -11.18
CA GLU A 118 27.48 -11.24 -10.13
C GLU A 118 27.16 -10.52 -8.82
N PRO A 119 26.12 -10.99 -8.06
CA PRO A 119 25.85 -10.46 -6.74
C PRO A 119 26.92 -10.89 -5.74
N SER A 120 27.17 -10.06 -4.75
CA SER A 120 28.17 -10.32 -3.72
C SER A 120 27.51 -10.80 -2.41
N PHE A 121 28.26 -11.63 -1.70
CA PHE A 121 27.85 -12.19 -0.42
C PHE A 121 29.01 -12.07 0.58
N LYS A 122 28.66 -11.97 1.88
CA LYS A 122 29.61 -12.17 2.99
C LYS A 122 29.49 -13.60 3.48
N ASP A 123 30.60 -14.22 3.81
CA ASP A 123 30.62 -15.53 4.44
C ASP A 123 30.61 -15.40 5.97
N GLY A 124 30.11 -16.43 6.65
CA GLY A 124 30.32 -16.64 8.07
C GLY A 124 29.19 -16.30 9.03
N PHE A 125 28.05 -15.79 8.54
CA PHE A 125 26.86 -15.65 9.38
C PHE A 125 25.94 -16.86 9.21
N GLU A 126 25.62 -17.54 10.31
CA GLU A 126 24.60 -18.59 10.35
C GLU A 126 23.46 -18.14 11.26
N PHE A 127 22.24 -18.16 10.72
CA PHE A 127 21.02 -17.87 11.47
C PHE A 127 20.36 -19.18 11.91
N GLN A 128 20.01 -19.27 13.19
CA GLN A 128 19.30 -20.42 13.75
C GLN A 128 18.18 -19.95 14.67
N SER A 129 16.96 -20.41 14.43
CA SER A 129 15.80 -20.20 15.29
C SER A 129 15.01 -21.49 15.41
N VAL A 130 14.64 -21.85 16.63
CA VAL A 130 13.83 -23.05 16.94
C VAL A 130 12.38 -22.92 16.42
N ASN A 131 11.94 -21.71 16.15
CA ASN A 131 10.60 -21.41 15.64
C ASN A 131 10.49 -21.51 14.11
N LEU A 132 11.61 -21.78 13.43
CA LEU A 132 11.70 -21.88 11.98
C LEU A 132 12.22 -23.26 11.58
N ASN A 133 11.74 -23.78 10.45
CA ASN A 133 12.30 -25.00 9.90
C ASN A 133 13.65 -24.73 9.20
N ASP A 134 14.37 -25.82 8.83
CA ASP A 134 15.71 -25.74 8.24
C ASP A 134 15.75 -24.88 6.97
N SER A 135 14.75 -25.01 6.09
CA SER A 135 14.68 -24.20 4.86
C SER A 135 14.50 -22.73 5.16
N GLN A 136 13.69 -22.39 6.17
CA GLN A 136 13.48 -20.99 6.60
C GLN A 136 14.73 -20.43 7.28
N ASN A 137 15.41 -21.22 8.14
CA ASN A 137 16.68 -20.83 8.74
C ASN A 137 17.75 -20.57 7.68
N LYS A 138 17.85 -21.46 6.68
CA LYS A 138 18.75 -21.27 5.54
C LYS A 138 18.39 -20.02 4.72
N ALA A 139 17.11 -19.73 4.53
CA ALA A 139 16.67 -18.52 3.84
C ALA A 139 17.11 -17.25 4.58
N LEU A 140 16.98 -17.21 5.92
CA LEU A 140 17.47 -16.09 6.71
C LEU A 140 19.00 -15.96 6.64
N THR A 141 19.72 -17.06 6.76
CA THR A 141 21.18 -17.08 6.57
C THR A 141 21.57 -16.44 5.24
N ASN A 142 20.89 -16.80 4.13
CA ASN A 142 21.14 -16.21 2.81
C ASN A 142 20.82 -14.71 2.77
N ILE A 143 19.71 -14.27 3.38
CA ILE A 143 19.35 -12.85 3.46
C ILE A 143 20.45 -12.04 4.16
N PHE A 144 20.96 -12.53 5.30
CA PHE A 144 21.97 -11.80 6.09
C PHE A 144 23.36 -11.79 5.45
N ASN A 145 23.69 -12.82 4.68
CA ASN A 145 24.95 -12.88 3.93
C ASN A 145 24.91 -12.10 2.62
N ALA A 146 23.72 -11.84 2.07
CA ALA A 146 23.59 -11.06 0.82
C ALA A 146 24.00 -9.60 1.02
N GLN A 147 24.88 -9.11 0.15
CA GLN A 147 25.27 -7.69 0.10
C GLN A 147 24.45 -6.91 -0.93
N ASP A 148 23.91 -7.60 -1.91
CA ASP A 148 23.18 -7.00 -3.03
C ASP A 148 21.73 -7.45 -3.05
N VAL A 149 21.48 -8.74 -3.25
CA VAL A 149 20.14 -9.30 -3.46
C VAL A 149 20.07 -10.70 -2.87
N ALA A 150 18.94 -10.98 -2.19
CA ALA A 150 18.54 -12.34 -1.81
C ALA A 150 17.12 -12.60 -2.34
N ILE A 151 16.92 -13.71 -3.04
CA ILE A 151 15.63 -14.13 -3.58
C ILE A 151 15.13 -15.34 -2.81
N ILE A 152 13.97 -15.19 -2.16
CA ILE A 152 13.32 -16.27 -1.42
C ILE A 152 12.09 -16.73 -2.20
N HIS A 153 12.21 -17.90 -2.81
CA HIS A 153 11.13 -18.52 -3.55
C HIS A 153 10.51 -19.68 -2.75
N GLY A 154 9.21 -19.83 -2.83
CA GLY A 154 8.50 -20.96 -2.22
C GLY A 154 7.04 -21.03 -2.67
N PRO A 155 6.46 -22.24 -2.81
CA PRO A 155 5.04 -22.44 -3.11
C PRO A 155 4.11 -21.75 -2.09
N PRO A 156 2.81 -21.61 -2.40
CA PRO A 156 1.81 -21.17 -1.42
C PRO A 156 1.84 -22.09 -0.17
N GLY A 157 1.66 -21.49 1.01
CA GLY A 157 1.62 -22.22 2.29
C GLY A 157 2.97 -22.59 2.92
N THR A 158 4.11 -22.32 2.29
CA THR A 158 5.45 -22.66 2.83
C THR A 158 5.95 -21.71 3.91
N GLY A 159 5.16 -20.72 4.32
CA GLY A 159 5.51 -19.77 5.36
C GLY A 159 6.41 -18.62 4.90
N LYS A 160 6.37 -18.22 3.61
CA LYS A 160 7.15 -17.05 3.10
C LYS A 160 6.96 -15.80 3.92
N THR A 161 5.72 -15.45 4.28
CA THR A 161 5.43 -14.29 5.11
C THR A 161 6.05 -14.42 6.51
N THR A 162 6.01 -15.61 7.10
CA THR A 162 6.66 -15.88 8.40
C THR A 162 8.17 -15.70 8.29
N THR A 163 8.77 -16.23 7.25
CA THR A 163 10.22 -16.06 6.97
C THR A 163 10.57 -14.58 6.82
N LEU A 164 9.81 -13.84 6.01
CA LEU A 164 10.03 -12.39 5.78
C LEU A 164 9.91 -11.59 7.08
N VAL A 165 8.85 -11.81 7.85
CA VAL A 165 8.65 -11.12 9.14
C VAL A 165 9.81 -11.39 10.11
N ASN A 166 10.29 -12.63 10.21
CA ASN A 166 11.45 -12.94 11.03
C ASN A 166 12.73 -12.29 10.50
N ALA A 167 12.93 -12.25 9.19
CA ALA A 167 14.05 -11.54 8.58
C ALA A 167 14.02 -10.05 8.93
N ILE A 168 12.87 -9.38 8.78
CA ILE A 168 12.72 -7.95 9.13
C ILE A 168 13.02 -7.73 10.61
N LYS A 169 12.49 -8.57 11.51
CA LYS A 169 12.76 -8.47 12.95
C LYS A 169 14.25 -8.51 13.30
N GLU A 170 15.01 -9.32 12.60
CA GLU A 170 16.45 -9.39 12.81
C GLU A 170 17.19 -8.20 12.17
N VAL A 171 16.80 -7.82 10.96
CA VAL A 171 17.43 -6.68 10.25
C VAL A 171 17.28 -5.36 11.02
N VAL A 172 16.11 -5.08 11.59
CA VAL A 172 15.86 -3.83 12.34
C VAL A 172 16.69 -3.70 13.63
N LYS A 173 17.33 -4.78 14.10
CA LYS A 173 18.25 -4.71 15.25
C LYS A 173 19.54 -3.96 14.91
N ASN A 174 19.93 -3.96 13.64
CA ASN A 174 21.18 -3.40 13.16
C ASN A 174 20.97 -2.24 12.20
N GLU A 175 19.79 -2.13 11.57
CA GLU A 175 19.46 -1.10 10.61
C GLU A 175 18.53 -0.05 11.20
N ARG A 176 18.77 1.22 10.88
CA ARG A 176 17.96 2.34 11.39
C ARG A 176 16.58 2.39 10.76
N GLN A 177 16.47 1.97 9.49
CA GLN A 177 15.24 1.98 8.71
C GLN A 177 15.22 0.79 7.76
N VAL A 178 14.06 0.14 7.67
CA VAL A 178 13.79 -0.95 6.72
C VAL A 178 12.54 -0.60 5.93
N MET A 179 12.67 -0.55 4.61
CA MET A 179 11.54 -0.33 3.71
C MET A 179 10.96 -1.67 3.26
N VAL A 180 9.66 -1.85 3.47
CA VAL A 180 8.95 -3.07 3.09
C VAL A 180 7.86 -2.73 2.07
N CYS A 181 7.90 -3.40 0.92
CA CYS A 181 6.95 -3.17 -0.17
C CYS A 181 6.22 -4.46 -0.54
N ALA A 182 4.96 -4.32 -0.97
CA ALA A 182 4.21 -5.43 -1.56
C ALA A 182 3.33 -4.93 -2.71
N GLN A 183 2.87 -5.85 -3.57
CA GLN A 183 2.09 -5.51 -4.75
C GLN A 183 0.65 -5.04 -4.45
N SER A 184 0.09 -5.44 -3.30
CA SER A 184 -1.27 -5.07 -2.92
C SER A 184 -1.32 -4.45 -1.53
N ASN A 185 -2.28 -3.55 -1.31
CA ASN A 185 -2.52 -2.96 0.00
C ASN A 185 -2.79 -4.02 1.07
N ALA A 186 -3.60 -5.03 0.77
CA ALA A 186 -3.89 -6.13 1.70
C ALA A 186 -2.62 -6.89 2.12
N ALA A 187 -1.66 -7.09 1.23
CA ALA A 187 -0.39 -7.74 1.57
C ALA A 187 0.50 -6.83 2.45
N VAL A 188 0.51 -5.52 2.19
CA VAL A 188 1.22 -4.56 3.05
C VAL A 188 0.57 -4.51 4.42
N ASP A 189 -0.76 -4.41 4.50
CA ASP A 189 -1.51 -4.33 5.75
C ASP A 189 -1.29 -5.58 6.61
N LEU A 190 -1.29 -6.77 6.01
CA LEU A 190 -0.94 -8.02 6.70
C LEU A 190 0.48 -8.01 7.28
N LEU A 191 1.45 -7.40 6.57
CA LEU A 191 2.81 -7.27 7.07
C LEU A 191 2.88 -6.27 8.22
N VAL A 192 2.19 -5.12 8.12
CA VAL A 192 2.08 -4.13 9.20
C VAL A 192 1.51 -4.77 10.45
N GLU A 193 0.37 -5.44 10.36
CA GLU A 193 -0.28 -6.13 11.48
C GLU A 193 0.68 -7.12 12.16
N LYS A 194 1.36 -7.96 11.37
CA LYS A 194 2.31 -8.93 11.91
C LYS A 194 3.53 -8.28 12.58
N LEU A 195 4.11 -7.25 11.97
CA LEU A 195 5.28 -6.56 12.51
C LEU A 195 4.92 -5.78 13.78
N ASP A 196 3.77 -5.10 13.79
CA ASP A 196 3.25 -4.40 14.96
C ASP A 196 2.98 -5.37 16.14
N SER A 197 2.41 -6.54 15.86
CA SER A 197 2.18 -7.59 16.88
C SER A 197 3.46 -8.09 17.55
N PHE A 198 4.63 -7.89 16.93
CA PHE A 198 5.95 -8.14 17.51
C PHE A 198 6.53 -6.92 18.24
N GLY A 199 5.79 -5.83 18.36
CA GLY A 199 6.21 -4.61 19.04
C GLY A 199 7.21 -3.76 18.24
N LEU A 200 7.28 -3.93 16.93
CA LEU A 200 8.09 -3.06 16.06
C LEU A 200 7.36 -1.75 15.79
N ASP A 201 8.10 -0.65 15.75
CA ASP A 201 7.54 0.63 15.32
C ASP A 201 7.39 0.68 13.80
N VAL A 202 6.17 0.47 13.35
CA VAL A 202 5.84 0.36 11.92
C VAL A 202 5.11 1.60 11.45
N LEU A 203 5.56 2.19 10.34
CA LEU A 203 4.88 3.28 9.64
C LEU A 203 4.28 2.75 8.34
N ARG A 204 2.95 2.82 8.23
CA ARG A 204 2.21 2.45 7.02
C ARG A 204 2.03 3.66 6.11
N LEU A 205 2.77 3.68 5.01
CA LEU A 205 2.64 4.71 3.96
C LEU A 205 1.61 4.28 2.91
N GLY A 206 0.69 5.18 2.57
CA GLY A 206 -0.33 4.95 1.54
C GLY A 206 -1.58 5.78 1.77
N HIS A 207 -2.49 5.76 0.79
CA HIS A 207 -3.74 6.51 0.86
C HIS A 207 -4.65 5.94 1.98
N PRO A 208 -5.15 6.75 2.93
CA PRO A 208 -5.94 6.28 4.07
C PRO A 208 -7.16 5.43 3.69
N ALA A 209 -7.82 5.74 2.56
CA ALA A 209 -8.96 4.98 2.06
C ALA A 209 -8.62 3.53 1.63
N ARG A 210 -7.34 3.20 1.51
CA ARG A 210 -6.86 1.87 1.09
C ARG A 210 -6.33 1.04 2.27
N LEU A 211 -6.38 1.57 3.48
CA LEU A 211 -5.95 0.91 4.71
C LEU A 211 -7.08 0.09 5.31
N THR A 212 -6.76 -1.05 5.89
CA THR A 212 -7.72 -1.78 6.72
C THR A 212 -7.84 -1.13 8.11
N PRO A 213 -8.99 -1.29 8.81
CA PRO A 213 -9.17 -0.70 10.14
C PRO A 213 -8.08 -1.07 11.14
N GLU A 214 -7.53 -2.27 11.03
CA GLU A 214 -6.52 -2.85 11.93
C GLU A 214 -5.19 -2.11 11.88
N VAL A 215 -4.86 -1.47 10.75
CA VAL A 215 -3.57 -0.79 10.53
C VAL A 215 -3.66 0.74 10.51
N ILE A 216 -4.84 1.31 10.73
CA ILE A 216 -5.04 2.78 10.73
C ILE A 216 -4.12 3.47 11.74
N GLU A 217 -3.93 2.87 12.91
CA GLU A 217 -3.06 3.38 13.96
C GLU A 217 -1.58 3.51 13.53
N ASN A 218 -1.16 2.70 12.58
CA ASN A 218 0.18 2.72 12.00
C ASN A 218 0.32 3.70 10.81
N SER A 219 -0.77 4.36 10.40
CA SER A 219 -0.76 5.30 9.28
C SER A 219 0.02 6.58 9.61
N LEU A 220 0.55 7.22 8.56
CA LEU A 220 1.29 8.47 8.69
C LEU A 220 0.42 9.55 9.35
N ASP A 221 -0.83 9.70 8.92
CA ASP A 221 -1.75 10.74 9.39
C ASP A 221 -2.01 10.61 10.89
N VAL A 222 -2.28 9.38 11.38
CA VAL A 222 -2.51 9.12 12.80
C VAL A 222 -1.22 9.29 13.61
N LYS A 223 -0.08 8.80 13.11
CA LYS A 223 1.20 8.97 13.82
C LYS A 223 1.61 10.45 13.93
N ILE A 224 1.38 11.23 12.89
CA ILE A 224 1.60 12.69 12.91
C ILE A 224 0.69 13.34 13.97
N SER A 225 -0.62 13.06 13.94
CA SER A 225 -1.57 13.67 14.89
C SER A 225 -1.29 13.33 16.36
N LYS A 226 -0.63 12.20 16.61
CA LYS A 226 -0.21 11.77 17.97
C LYS A 226 1.17 12.30 18.37
N HIS A 227 1.93 12.86 17.44
CA HIS A 227 3.27 13.35 17.71
C HIS A 227 3.23 14.61 18.58
N GLY A 228 4.13 14.69 19.55
CA GLY A 228 4.13 15.75 20.57
C GLY A 228 4.20 17.19 20.03
N TYR A 229 4.77 17.41 18.84
CA TYR A 229 4.83 18.72 18.18
C TYR A 229 3.49 19.21 17.61
N PHE A 230 2.49 18.32 17.46
CA PHE A 230 1.17 18.67 16.98
C PHE A 230 0.14 18.93 18.10
N LYS A 231 0.57 18.90 19.35
CA LYS A 231 -0.30 19.13 20.52
C LYS A 231 -0.23 20.58 21.05
N GLU A 232 0.46 21.46 20.35
CA GLU A 232 0.41 22.90 20.53
C GLU A 232 -0.40 23.52 19.39
#